data_02a1fb15c60b5455a337b625b1cb371a
#
_entry.id   02a1fb15c60b5455a337b625b1cb371a
#
_cell.length_a   1.000
_cell.length_b   1.000
_cell.length_c   1.000
_cell.angle_alpha   90.00
_cell.angle_beta   90.00
_cell.angle_gamma   90.00
#
_symmetry.space_group_name_H-M   'P 1'
#
loop_
_entity.id
_entity.type
_entity.pdbx_description
1 polymer ?
#
loop_
_entity_poly.entity_id
_entity_poly.type
_entity_poly.pdbx_seq_one_letter_code
_entity_poly.pdbx_strand_id
1 'polypeptide(L)'
;VLTDHDHVAVPLGPAAPDLAGDGDWHDDPPLALGTVRRRRRLDVGPALDGPPGLVTESHLRDTYRSSDGDEVEEMVLHEYVVRSLVGGDGRLAAVEVDPRTLPWRECTGGAASAQALVGSTLDEVATRARTELVGPTTCTHLTSTLRALADVRALTPT
;
A
#
# COMPACT_ATOMS: atom_id res chain seq x y z
N VAL A 1 17.01 -17.22 9.74
CA VAL A 1 18.44 -16.85 9.75
C VAL A 1 18.76 -16.42 8.34
N LEU A 2 18.74 -15.09 8.08
CA LEU A 2 19.22 -14.52 6.81
C LEU A 2 20.74 -14.56 6.87
N THR A 3 21.33 -15.40 6.06
CA THR A 3 22.78 -15.46 5.88
C THR A 3 23.23 -14.21 5.13
N ASP A 4 24.40 -13.72 5.52
CA ASP A 4 25.14 -12.59 4.96
C ASP A 4 25.37 -12.78 3.45
N HIS A 5 24.37 -12.38 2.66
CA HIS A 5 24.47 -12.36 1.21
C HIS A 5 24.20 -10.95 0.73
N ASP A 6 25.30 -10.34 0.25
CA ASP A 6 25.35 -9.13 -0.56
C ASP A 6 24.31 -8.07 -0.15
N HIS A 7 24.79 -7.05 0.55
CA HIS A 7 24.07 -5.80 0.71
C HIS A 7 23.75 -5.23 -0.69
N VAL A 8 22.69 -5.75 -1.28
CA VAL A 8 22.09 -5.12 -2.45
C VAL A 8 21.60 -3.77 -1.94
N ALA A 9 22.27 -2.70 -2.40
CA ALA A 9 21.84 -1.36 -2.09
C ALA A 9 20.35 -1.25 -2.47
N VAL A 10 19.48 -1.20 -1.46
CA VAL A 10 18.05 -0.96 -1.67
C VAL A 10 17.96 0.41 -2.32
N PRO A 11 17.39 0.55 -3.52
CA PRO A 11 17.23 1.85 -4.12
C PRO A 11 16.41 2.71 -3.16
N LEU A 12 17.00 3.79 -2.69
CA LEU A 12 16.31 4.76 -1.87
C LEU A 12 15.19 5.36 -2.72
N GLY A 13 13.97 5.04 -2.38
CA GLY A 13 12.79 5.72 -2.90
C GLY A 13 12.73 7.17 -2.40
N PRO A 14 11.78 7.98 -2.91
CA PRO A 14 11.55 9.30 -2.36
C PRO A 14 11.27 9.19 -0.86
N ALA A 15 11.65 10.23 -0.10
CA ALA A 15 11.38 10.27 1.33
C ALA A 15 9.90 9.99 1.59
N ALA A 16 9.64 9.02 2.45
CA ALA A 16 8.28 8.72 2.86
C ALA A 16 7.70 9.94 3.61
N PRO A 17 6.41 10.28 3.43
CA PRO A 17 5.81 11.32 4.21
C PRO A 17 5.91 10.98 5.70
N ASP A 18 6.19 11.99 6.51
CA ASP A 18 6.21 11.84 7.95
C ASP A 18 4.80 11.54 8.45
N LEU A 19 4.57 10.31 8.87
CA LEU A 19 3.31 9.91 9.50
C LEU A 19 3.30 10.20 11.01
N ALA A 20 4.42 10.62 11.58
CA ALA A 20 4.50 10.92 13.01
C ALA A 20 3.68 12.16 13.39
N GLY A 21 3.43 13.07 12.45
CA GLY A 21 2.56 14.23 12.63
C GLY A 21 1.10 14.00 12.24
N ASP A 22 0.75 12.82 11.74
CA ASP A 22 -0.61 12.46 11.37
C ASP A 22 -1.36 11.98 12.62
N GLY A 23 -2.18 12.87 13.20
CA GLY A 23 -2.96 12.57 14.41
C GLY A 23 -3.94 11.41 14.28
N ASP A 24 -4.11 10.87 13.06
CA ASP A 24 -4.95 9.70 12.77
C ASP A 24 -4.25 8.37 13.06
N TRP A 25 -2.95 8.39 13.39
CA TRP A 25 -2.20 7.21 13.78
C TRP A 25 -1.95 7.15 15.28
N HIS A 26 -2.10 5.95 15.84
CA HIS A 26 -1.69 5.70 17.22
C HIS A 26 -0.16 5.76 17.36
N ASP A 27 0.31 6.22 18.51
CA ASP A 27 1.71 6.11 18.87
C ASP A 27 2.11 4.63 18.96
N ASP A 28 2.98 4.21 18.07
CA ASP A 28 3.52 2.86 18.10
C ASP A 28 4.68 2.74 19.11
N PRO A 29 4.81 1.61 19.78
CA PRO A 29 6.01 1.35 20.57
C PRO A 29 7.25 1.33 19.67
N PRO A 30 8.44 1.66 20.19
CA PRO A 30 9.68 1.58 19.42
C PRO A 30 9.83 0.22 18.74
N LEU A 31 10.24 0.22 17.48
CA LEU A 31 10.47 -1.00 16.74
C LEU A 31 11.75 -1.68 17.29
N ALA A 32 11.69 -2.98 17.63
CA ALA A 32 12.86 -3.71 18.08
C ALA A 32 13.87 -3.93 16.92
N LEU A 33 15.16 -4.03 17.25
CA LEU A 33 16.19 -4.35 16.26
C LEU A 33 15.90 -5.66 15.52
N GLY A 34 16.16 -5.69 14.23
CA GLY A 34 15.96 -6.87 13.40
C GLY A 34 14.50 -7.20 13.09
N THR A 35 13.57 -6.27 13.38
CA THR A 35 12.14 -6.50 13.16
C THR A 35 11.58 -5.63 12.03
N VAL A 36 10.49 -6.09 11.45
CA VAL A 36 9.70 -5.36 10.45
C VAL A 36 8.34 -5.02 11.04
N ARG A 37 7.94 -3.77 10.86
CA ARG A 37 6.58 -3.31 11.17
C ARG A 37 5.85 -3.03 9.88
N ARG A 38 4.63 -3.56 9.76
CA ARG A 38 3.70 -3.20 8.70
C ARG A 38 2.59 -2.32 9.23
N ARG A 39 2.44 -1.15 8.64
CA ARG A 39 1.30 -0.25 8.85
C ARG A 39 0.39 -0.28 7.64
N ARG A 40 -0.93 -0.18 7.89
CA ARG A 40 -1.95 -0.05 6.85
C ARG A 40 -2.99 0.96 7.31
N ARG A 41 -3.44 1.78 6.38
CA ARG A 41 -4.55 2.71 6.57
C ARG A 41 -5.45 2.65 5.35
N LEU A 42 -6.75 2.73 5.57
CA LEU A 42 -7.74 2.87 4.52
C LEU A 42 -8.68 4.01 4.93
N ASP A 43 -8.64 5.08 4.17
CA ASP A 43 -9.52 6.22 4.31
C ASP A 43 -10.61 6.14 3.25
N VAL A 44 -11.84 6.46 3.64
CA VAL A 44 -13.01 6.42 2.76
C VAL A 44 -13.81 7.70 2.99
N GLY A 45 -14.11 8.39 1.91
CA GLY A 45 -14.92 9.61 1.95
C GLY A 45 -15.82 9.75 0.73
N PRO A 46 -16.80 10.67 0.77
CA PRO A 46 -17.63 10.96 -0.39
C PRO A 46 -16.79 11.59 -1.51
N ALA A 47 -17.08 11.26 -2.76
CA ALA A 47 -16.59 12.02 -3.90
C ALA A 47 -17.25 13.40 -3.89
N LEU A 48 -16.44 14.45 -3.80
CA LEU A 48 -16.95 15.82 -3.73
C LEU A 48 -17.27 16.41 -5.11
N ASP A 49 -16.61 15.88 -6.14
CA ASP A 49 -16.76 16.31 -7.52
C ASP A 49 -17.22 15.14 -8.40
N GLY A 50 -18.10 15.44 -9.35
CA GLY A 50 -18.59 14.47 -10.33
C GLY A 50 -19.82 13.66 -9.88
N PRO A 51 -20.03 12.45 -10.45
CA PRO A 51 -21.14 11.58 -10.08
C PRO A 51 -21.02 11.09 -8.63
N PRO A 52 -22.16 10.73 -7.99
CA PRO A 52 -22.11 10.13 -6.66
C PRO A 52 -21.17 8.93 -6.59
N GLY A 53 -20.35 8.88 -5.55
CA GLY A 53 -19.36 7.84 -5.36
C GLY A 53 -18.55 8.03 -4.08
N LEU A 54 -17.57 7.16 -3.91
CA LEU A 54 -16.61 7.22 -2.80
C LEU A 54 -15.20 7.38 -3.34
N VAL A 55 -14.42 8.22 -2.69
CA VAL A 55 -12.98 8.26 -2.86
C VAL A 55 -12.33 7.47 -1.73
N THR A 56 -11.26 6.75 -2.06
CA THR A 56 -10.51 5.99 -1.07
C THR A 56 -9.02 6.26 -1.20
N GLU A 57 -8.32 6.23 -0.08
CA GLU A 57 -6.87 6.18 -0.05
C GLU A 57 -6.44 5.00 0.83
N SER A 58 -5.80 4.00 0.22
CA SER A 58 -5.24 2.85 0.91
C SER A 58 -3.73 2.99 0.96
N HIS A 59 -3.16 2.97 2.16
CA HIS A 59 -1.74 3.14 2.42
C HIS A 59 -1.16 1.88 3.06
N LEU A 60 0.00 1.44 2.57
CA LEU A 60 0.80 0.36 3.15
C LEU A 60 2.24 0.84 3.27
N ARG A 61 2.83 0.68 4.45
CA ARG A 61 4.25 0.91 4.70
C ARG A 61 4.84 -0.22 5.51
N ASP A 62 5.96 -0.77 5.04
CA ASP A 62 6.83 -1.68 5.80
C ASP A 62 8.09 -0.93 6.22
N THR A 63 8.35 -0.91 7.51
CA THR A 63 9.55 -0.31 8.10
C THR A 63 10.38 -1.41 8.74
N TYR A 64 11.68 -1.39 8.52
CA TYR A 64 12.65 -2.28 9.15
C TYR A 64 13.60 -1.48 10.02
N ARG A 65 13.91 -2.00 11.20
CA ARG A 65 14.92 -1.42 12.08
C ARG A 65 16.18 -2.27 12.09
N SER A 66 17.25 -1.69 11.61
CA SER A 66 18.58 -2.29 11.59
C SER A 66 19.55 -1.52 12.49
N SER A 67 20.71 -2.12 12.74
CA SER A 67 21.87 -1.41 13.28
C SER A 67 23.06 -1.65 12.36
N ASP A 68 23.79 -0.61 12.07
CA ASP A 68 25.11 -0.68 11.48
C ASP A 68 26.11 -0.11 12.52
N GLY A 69 26.83 -1.01 13.18
CA GLY A 69 27.64 -0.66 14.35
C GLY A 69 26.77 -0.10 15.49
N ASP A 70 27.08 1.11 15.93
CA ASP A 70 26.37 1.81 17.01
C ASP A 70 25.18 2.64 16.54
N GLU A 71 25.02 2.82 15.23
CA GLU A 71 23.89 3.56 14.66
C GLU A 71 22.69 2.65 14.43
N VAL A 72 21.55 3.11 14.89
CA VAL A 72 20.26 2.43 14.74
C VAL A 72 19.42 3.22 13.76
N GLU A 73 19.04 2.59 12.66
CA GLU A 73 18.23 3.21 11.63
C GLU A 73 16.90 2.48 11.44
N GLU A 74 15.84 3.26 11.23
CA GLU A 74 14.58 2.77 10.69
C GLU A 74 14.51 3.13 9.21
N MET A 75 14.39 2.10 8.37
CA MET A 75 14.27 2.29 6.92
C MET A 75 12.93 1.79 6.41
N VAL A 76 12.34 2.51 5.46
CA VAL A 76 11.15 2.06 4.77
C VAL A 76 11.56 1.08 3.67
N LEU A 77 11.05 -0.16 3.75
CA LEU A 77 11.31 -1.20 2.76
C LEU A 77 10.33 -1.13 1.58
N HIS A 78 9.05 -0.95 1.90
CA HIS A 78 7.97 -0.87 0.92
C HIS A 78 7.00 0.21 1.33
N GLU A 79 6.57 0.99 0.37
CA GLU A 79 5.49 1.94 0.58
C GLU A 79 4.67 2.11 -0.70
N TYR A 80 3.36 1.95 -0.55
CA TYR A 80 2.36 2.18 -1.59
C TYR A 80 1.24 3.07 -1.06
N VAL A 81 0.82 3.99 -1.90
CA VAL A 81 -0.48 4.68 -1.76
C VAL A 81 -1.31 4.32 -2.98
N VAL A 82 -2.50 3.80 -2.73
CA VAL A 82 -3.48 3.48 -3.78
C VAL A 82 -4.70 4.38 -3.57
N ARG A 83 -4.97 5.24 -4.54
CA ARG A 83 -6.17 6.07 -4.58
C ARG A 83 -7.18 5.46 -5.52
N SER A 84 -8.44 5.45 -5.12
CA SER A 84 -9.47 4.93 -6.00
C SER A 84 -10.77 5.73 -5.93
N LEU A 85 -11.53 5.64 -7.01
CA LEU A 85 -12.90 6.10 -7.11
C LEU A 85 -13.82 4.90 -7.24
N VAL A 86 -14.78 4.79 -6.34
CA VAL A 86 -15.86 3.80 -6.41
C VAL A 86 -17.13 4.52 -6.82
N GLY A 87 -17.72 4.12 -7.93
CA GLY A 87 -18.97 4.70 -8.43
C GLY A 87 -20.15 4.40 -7.54
N GLY A 88 -21.26 5.14 -7.72
CA GLY A 88 -22.51 4.91 -6.99
C GLY A 88 -23.12 3.52 -7.24
N ASP A 89 -22.67 2.81 -8.25
CA ASP A 89 -23.01 1.41 -8.56
C ASP A 89 -22.15 0.38 -7.79
N GLY A 90 -21.24 0.85 -6.93
CA GLY A 90 -20.35 0.00 -6.13
C GLY A 90 -19.20 -0.62 -6.92
N ARG A 91 -18.88 -0.10 -8.11
CA ARG A 91 -17.78 -0.57 -8.94
C ARG A 91 -16.58 0.38 -8.86
N LEU A 92 -15.40 -0.19 -8.95
CA LEU A 92 -14.15 0.56 -9.07
C LEU A 92 -14.14 1.31 -10.41
N ALA A 93 -14.35 2.64 -10.36
CA ALA A 93 -14.40 3.49 -11.55
C ALA A 93 -13.00 3.93 -11.98
N ALA A 94 -12.10 4.13 -11.03
CA ALA A 94 -10.70 4.48 -11.28
C ALA A 94 -9.81 3.97 -10.16
N VAL A 95 -8.53 3.70 -10.49
CA VAL A 95 -7.49 3.37 -9.53
C VAL A 95 -6.17 3.98 -9.97
N GLU A 96 -5.49 4.63 -9.04
CA GLU A 96 -4.16 5.17 -9.18
C GLU A 96 -3.25 4.54 -8.15
N VAL A 97 -2.05 4.14 -8.55
CA VAL A 97 -1.04 3.55 -7.68
C VAL A 97 0.18 4.46 -7.66
N ASP A 98 0.53 4.92 -6.48
CA ASP A 98 1.73 5.70 -6.19
C ASP A 98 2.73 4.80 -5.43
N PRO A 99 3.72 4.20 -6.13
CA PRO A 99 4.78 3.44 -5.48
C PRO A 99 5.84 4.39 -4.94
N ARG A 100 5.88 4.57 -3.63
CA ARG A 100 6.78 5.54 -2.97
C ARG A 100 8.14 4.97 -2.64
N THR A 101 8.14 3.75 -2.07
CA THR A 101 9.38 3.05 -1.74
C THR A 101 9.27 1.61 -2.19
N LEU A 102 10.21 1.19 -3.03
CA LEU A 102 10.27 -0.15 -3.59
C LEU A 102 11.70 -0.69 -3.49
N PRO A 103 11.91 -1.90 -2.93
CA PRO A 103 13.25 -2.46 -2.75
C PRO A 103 13.87 -2.94 -4.07
N TRP A 104 13.05 -3.24 -5.08
CA TRP A 104 13.50 -3.81 -6.34
C TRP A 104 12.96 -3.04 -7.54
N ARG A 105 13.78 -2.95 -8.59
CA ARG A 105 13.38 -2.29 -9.86
C ARG A 105 12.17 -2.93 -10.50
N GLU A 106 12.02 -4.24 -10.37
CA GLU A 106 10.91 -5.02 -10.92
C GLU A 106 9.57 -4.62 -10.30
N CYS A 107 9.57 -4.13 -9.06
CA CYS A 107 8.35 -3.69 -8.39
C CYS A 107 7.67 -2.49 -9.06
N THR A 108 8.42 -1.67 -9.80
CA THR A 108 7.87 -0.48 -10.48
C THR A 108 6.87 -0.83 -11.58
N GLY A 109 7.04 -1.99 -12.24
CA GLY A 109 6.12 -2.48 -13.27
C GLY A 109 4.74 -2.87 -12.72
N GLY A 110 4.65 -3.11 -11.42
CA GLY A 110 3.41 -3.60 -10.80
C GLY A 110 2.27 -2.57 -10.78
N ALA A 111 2.59 -1.28 -10.73
CA ALA A 111 1.57 -0.22 -10.59
C ALA A 111 0.50 -0.27 -11.70
N ALA A 112 0.92 -0.51 -12.94
CA ALA A 112 0.01 -0.58 -14.09
C ALA A 112 -0.98 -1.75 -13.99
N SER A 113 -0.64 -2.84 -13.28
CA SER A 113 -1.48 -4.02 -13.17
C SER A 113 -2.82 -3.73 -12.46
N ALA A 114 -2.86 -2.72 -11.59
CA ALA A 114 -4.08 -2.33 -10.88
C ALA A 114 -5.22 -1.91 -11.82
N GLN A 115 -4.89 -1.41 -13.02
CA GLN A 115 -5.90 -0.99 -14.01
C GLN A 115 -6.80 -2.14 -14.45
N ALA A 116 -6.33 -3.39 -14.38
CA ALA A 116 -7.14 -4.56 -14.69
C ALA A 116 -8.36 -4.72 -13.76
N LEU A 117 -8.34 -4.07 -12.59
CA LEU A 117 -9.42 -4.16 -11.61
C LEU A 117 -10.54 -3.14 -11.85
N VAL A 118 -10.34 -2.14 -12.72
CA VAL A 118 -11.37 -1.16 -13.05
C VAL A 118 -12.60 -1.86 -13.64
N GLY A 119 -13.79 -1.44 -13.20
CA GLY A 119 -15.07 -2.06 -13.53
C GLY A 119 -15.50 -3.21 -12.59
N SER A 120 -14.60 -3.70 -11.72
CA SER A 120 -14.95 -4.72 -10.73
C SER A 120 -15.79 -4.15 -9.60
N THR A 121 -16.66 -4.96 -9.02
CA THR A 121 -17.25 -4.65 -7.70
C THR A 121 -16.18 -4.74 -6.60
N LEU A 122 -16.42 -4.11 -5.46
CA LEU A 122 -15.46 -4.18 -4.34
C LEU A 122 -15.20 -5.62 -3.86
N ASP A 123 -16.22 -6.50 -3.91
CA ASP A 123 -16.03 -7.92 -3.56
C ASP A 123 -15.16 -8.67 -4.58
N GLU A 124 -15.31 -8.33 -5.86
CA GLU A 124 -14.48 -8.89 -6.92
C GLU A 124 -13.04 -8.40 -6.85
N VAL A 125 -12.80 -7.12 -6.45
CA VAL A 125 -11.46 -6.54 -6.36
C VAL A 125 -10.52 -7.39 -5.52
N ALA A 126 -10.94 -7.79 -4.32
CA ALA A 126 -10.08 -8.60 -3.43
C ALA A 126 -9.74 -9.97 -4.03
N THR A 127 -10.71 -10.61 -4.68
CA THR A 127 -10.53 -11.91 -5.32
C THR A 127 -9.65 -11.79 -6.56
N ARG A 128 -9.95 -10.86 -7.45
CA ARG A 128 -9.21 -10.62 -8.69
C ARG A 128 -7.77 -10.17 -8.41
N ALA A 129 -7.56 -9.25 -7.44
CA ALA A 129 -6.22 -8.86 -7.03
C ALA A 129 -5.36 -10.04 -6.58
N ARG A 130 -5.97 -11.05 -5.94
CA ARG A 130 -5.27 -12.25 -5.48
C ARG A 130 -5.02 -13.26 -6.59
N THR A 131 -5.95 -13.41 -7.54
CA THR A 131 -5.93 -14.52 -8.51
C THR A 131 -5.42 -14.10 -9.89
N GLU A 132 -5.59 -12.84 -10.25
CA GLU A 132 -5.22 -12.32 -11.58
C GLU A 132 -3.94 -11.49 -11.55
N LEU A 133 -3.68 -10.74 -10.45
CA LEU A 133 -2.46 -9.97 -10.31
C LEU A 133 -1.35 -10.85 -9.74
N VAL A 134 -0.77 -11.69 -10.58
CA VAL A 134 0.25 -12.69 -10.19
C VAL A 134 1.50 -12.59 -11.07
N GLY A 135 2.61 -13.14 -10.59
CA GLY A 135 3.86 -13.19 -11.33
C GLY A 135 4.62 -11.85 -11.34
N PRO A 136 5.52 -11.64 -12.33
CA PRO A 136 6.46 -10.51 -12.33
C PRO A 136 5.83 -9.15 -12.67
N THR A 137 4.56 -9.13 -13.11
CA THR A 137 3.85 -7.90 -13.49
C THR A 137 3.15 -7.24 -12.31
N THR A 138 3.31 -7.77 -11.11
CA THR A 138 2.74 -7.23 -9.88
C THR A 138 3.69 -7.45 -8.71
N CYS A 139 3.29 -6.97 -7.52
CA CYS A 139 4.01 -7.30 -6.30
C CYS A 139 3.02 -7.62 -5.16
N THR A 140 3.45 -8.46 -4.24
CA THR A 140 2.60 -8.92 -3.12
C THR A 140 2.14 -7.78 -2.21
N HIS A 141 2.94 -6.70 -2.09
CA HIS A 141 2.60 -5.53 -1.29
C HIS A 141 1.49 -4.72 -1.96
N LEU A 142 1.60 -4.48 -3.28
CA LEU A 142 0.53 -3.85 -4.05
C LEU A 142 -0.75 -4.67 -4.01
N THR A 143 -0.66 -5.97 -4.28
CA THR A 143 -1.82 -6.88 -4.20
C THR A 143 -2.48 -6.82 -2.83
N SER A 144 -1.67 -6.75 -1.76
CA SER A 144 -2.16 -6.64 -0.38
C SER A 144 -2.88 -5.30 -0.13
N THR A 145 -2.36 -4.20 -0.70
CA THR A 145 -2.97 -2.86 -0.60
C THR A 145 -4.30 -2.81 -1.36
N LEU A 146 -4.33 -3.33 -2.58
CA LEU A 146 -5.55 -3.39 -3.40
C LEU A 146 -6.66 -4.23 -2.76
N ARG A 147 -6.30 -5.33 -2.10
CA ARG A 147 -7.28 -6.18 -1.40
C ARG A 147 -7.98 -5.47 -0.25
N ALA A 148 -7.34 -4.48 0.37
CA ALA A 148 -7.95 -3.69 1.43
C ALA A 148 -9.15 -2.87 0.94
N LEU A 149 -9.28 -2.62 -0.37
CA LEU A 149 -10.45 -1.92 -0.94
C LEU A 149 -11.78 -2.68 -0.71
N ALA A 150 -11.74 -3.99 -0.45
CA ALA A 150 -12.94 -4.73 -0.08
C ALA A 150 -13.54 -4.26 1.26
N ASP A 151 -12.71 -3.70 2.15
CA ASP A 151 -13.12 -3.24 3.47
C ASP A 151 -13.89 -1.90 3.40
N VAL A 152 -13.89 -1.21 2.26
CA VAL A 152 -14.63 0.05 2.04
C VAL A 152 -16.09 -0.05 2.46
N ARG A 153 -16.74 -1.17 2.17
CA ARG A 153 -18.14 -1.40 2.56
C ARG A 153 -18.36 -1.41 4.07
N ALA A 154 -17.39 -1.89 4.83
CA ALA A 154 -17.49 -1.93 6.29
C ALA A 154 -17.29 -0.55 6.93
N LEU A 155 -16.65 0.37 6.20
CA LEU A 155 -16.35 1.73 6.65
C LEU A 155 -17.40 2.76 6.21
N THR A 156 -18.33 2.38 5.31
CA THR A 156 -19.39 3.29 4.85
C THR A 156 -20.66 3.08 5.69
N PRO A 157 -21.25 4.16 6.21
CA PRO A 157 -22.55 4.07 6.87
C PRO A 157 -23.61 3.49 5.92
N THR A 158 -24.42 2.56 6.40
CA THR A 158 -25.61 2.05 5.71
C THR A 158 -26.74 3.06 5.77
#